data_9cbc7659c110426f0bb405b21d975473
#
_entry.id   9cbc7659c110426f0bb405b21d975473
#
_cell.length_a   1.000
_cell.length_b   1.000
_cell.length_c   1.000
_cell.angle_alpha   90.00
_cell.angle_beta   90.00
_cell.angle_gamma   90.00
#
_symmetry.space_group_name_H-M   'P 1'
#
loop_
_entity.id
_entity.type
_entity.pdbx_description
1 polymer ?
#
loop_
_entity_poly.entity_id
_entity_poly.type
_entity_poly.pdbx_seq_one_letter_code
_entity_poly.pdbx_strand_id
1 'polypeptide(L)'
;GAGGGVATALITLAHAAGLRVLATSRDEAKRARALEIGAHDVFESGARLPVKVDAVMETVGRATWSHSIRALRPGGAIVVSGTTSGPKLDDAELTRIFFLQLRVIGSTMGTRDELASLVSLLDASGARPLIDRTLPMTDAAEGFAAMAGGEVFGKIVFTR
;
A
#
# COMPACT_ATOMS: atom_id res chain seq x y z
N GLY A 1 4.20 3.40 0.40
CA GLY A 1 3.84 4.61 1.14
C GLY A 1 2.37 4.62 1.50
N ALA A 2 2.04 4.89 2.74
CA ALA A 2 0.69 4.74 3.31
C ALA A 2 -0.42 5.62 2.68
N GLY A 3 -0.07 6.66 1.91
CA GLY A 3 -1.06 7.64 1.40
C GLY A 3 -1.63 7.34 0.01
N GLY A 4 -1.07 6.40 -0.73
CA GLY A 4 -1.57 6.07 -2.06
C GLY A 4 -2.86 5.26 -2.03
N GLY A 5 -3.67 5.32 -3.11
CA GLY A 5 -4.95 4.63 -3.16
C GLY A 5 -4.89 3.12 -2.96
N VAL A 6 -3.83 2.45 -3.45
CA VAL A 6 -3.61 1.01 -3.19
C VAL A 6 -3.30 0.78 -1.72
N ALA A 7 -2.42 1.59 -1.13
CA ALA A 7 -2.00 1.42 0.26
C ALA A 7 -3.17 1.67 1.24
N THR A 8 -3.97 2.72 1.02
CA THR A 8 -5.13 2.99 1.88
C THR A 8 -6.18 1.88 1.79
N ALA A 9 -6.45 1.36 0.59
CA ALA A 9 -7.33 0.21 0.42
C ALA A 9 -6.79 -1.04 1.14
N LEU A 10 -5.49 -1.34 1.01
CA LEU A 10 -4.85 -2.47 1.70
C LEU A 10 -4.94 -2.34 3.23
N ILE A 11 -4.70 -1.14 3.79
CA ILE A 11 -4.82 -0.92 5.24
C ILE A 11 -6.25 -1.20 5.68
N THR A 12 -7.25 -0.60 5.03
CA THR A 12 -8.66 -0.75 5.39
C THR A 12 -9.14 -2.20 5.26
N LEU A 13 -8.80 -2.88 4.15
CA LEU A 13 -9.23 -4.26 3.91
C LEU A 13 -8.53 -5.24 4.84
N ALA A 14 -7.23 -5.09 5.07
CA ALA A 14 -6.48 -5.95 5.98
C ALA A 14 -6.95 -5.79 7.43
N HIS A 15 -7.24 -4.57 7.86
CA HIS A 15 -7.84 -4.30 9.16
C HIS A 15 -9.21 -4.98 9.29
N ALA A 16 -10.09 -4.82 8.30
CA ALA A 16 -11.41 -5.46 8.28
C ALA A 16 -11.33 -7.00 8.30
N ALA A 17 -10.25 -7.56 7.73
CA ALA A 17 -9.95 -8.99 7.78
C ALA A 17 -9.29 -9.45 9.09
N GLY A 18 -9.13 -8.59 10.09
CA GLY A 18 -8.51 -8.91 11.37
C GLY A 18 -6.99 -9.10 11.33
N LEU A 19 -6.33 -8.63 10.28
CA LEU A 19 -4.88 -8.72 10.16
C LEU A 19 -4.19 -7.57 10.89
N ARG A 20 -3.03 -7.84 11.50
CA ARG A 20 -2.19 -6.77 12.03
C ARG A 20 -1.49 -6.03 10.91
N VAL A 21 -1.73 -4.72 10.81
CA VAL A 21 -1.22 -3.86 9.73
C VAL A 21 -0.14 -2.93 10.27
N LEU A 22 1.05 -3.00 9.67
CA LEU A 22 2.14 -2.04 9.87
C LEU A 22 2.27 -1.20 8.60
N ALA A 23 2.17 0.11 8.72
CA ALA A 23 2.26 1.01 7.57
C ALA A 23 3.51 1.90 7.63
N THR A 24 4.06 2.24 6.47
CA THR A 24 5.23 3.12 6.40
C THR A 24 4.98 4.33 5.50
N SER A 25 5.44 5.50 5.91
CA SER A 25 5.43 6.72 5.09
C SER A 25 6.56 7.66 5.51
N ARG A 26 7.10 8.42 4.56
CA ARG A 26 8.01 9.54 4.84
C ARG A 26 7.30 10.71 5.49
N ASP A 27 6.04 10.87 5.18
CA ASP A 27 5.16 11.96 5.61
C ASP A 27 4.49 11.59 6.93
N GLU A 28 4.67 12.44 7.95
CA GLU A 28 4.14 12.23 9.30
C GLU A 28 2.61 12.34 9.33
N ALA A 29 2.04 13.32 8.64
CA ALA A 29 0.58 13.47 8.58
C ALA A 29 -0.08 12.25 7.94
N LYS A 30 0.54 11.68 6.90
CA LYS A 30 0.05 10.42 6.30
C LYS A 30 0.22 9.22 7.22
N ARG A 31 1.24 9.20 8.08
CA ARG A 31 1.35 8.16 9.12
C ARG A 31 0.22 8.26 10.13
N ALA A 32 -0.10 9.47 10.61
CA ALA A 32 -1.22 9.69 11.53
C ALA A 32 -2.56 9.22 10.91
N ARG A 33 -2.84 9.63 9.68
CA ARG A 33 -4.05 9.21 8.96
C ARG A 33 -4.10 7.71 8.69
N ALA A 34 -2.95 7.03 8.54
CA ALA A 34 -2.92 5.58 8.37
C ALA A 34 -3.41 4.85 9.64
N LEU A 35 -3.14 5.36 10.84
CA LEU A 35 -3.71 4.83 12.09
C LEU A 35 -5.23 4.97 12.12
N GLU A 36 -5.76 6.12 11.69
CA GLU A 36 -7.21 6.39 11.67
C GLU A 36 -7.97 5.41 10.77
N ILE A 37 -7.36 4.92 9.69
CA ILE A 37 -7.98 3.99 8.75
C ILE A 37 -7.68 2.52 9.03
N GLY A 38 -7.02 2.18 10.15
CA GLY A 38 -6.86 0.82 10.63
C GLY A 38 -5.45 0.25 10.61
N ALA A 39 -4.40 1.05 10.39
CA ALA A 39 -3.05 0.59 10.69
C ALA A 39 -2.88 0.44 12.21
N HIS A 40 -2.25 -0.63 12.66
CA HIS A 40 -1.97 -0.87 14.08
C HIS A 40 -0.75 -0.09 14.55
N ASP A 41 0.26 -0.01 13.70
CA ASP A 41 1.48 0.76 13.96
C ASP A 41 1.96 1.44 12.67
N VAL A 42 2.63 2.57 12.81
CA VAL A 42 3.17 3.33 11.69
C VAL A 42 4.65 3.67 11.92
N PHE A 43 5.41 3.68 10.84
CA PHE A 43 6.85 3.92 10.88
C PHE A 43 7.27 4.84 9.76
N GLU A 44 8.39 5.50 9.92
CA GLU A 44 9.06 6.18 8.82
C GLU A 44 9.55 5.15 7.78
N SER A 45 9.53 5.54 6.50
CA SER A 45 10.01 4.67 5.43
C SER A 45 11.49 4.32 5.64
N GLY A 46 11.82 3.03 5.63
CA GLY A 46 13.17 2.52 5.89
C GLY A 46 13.50 2.28 7.36
N ALA A 47 12.63 2.69 8.29
CA ALA A 47 12.84 2.44 9.72
C ALA A 47 12.85 0.95 10.04
N ARG A 48 13.67 0.53 11.00
CA ARG A 48 13.67 -0.85 11.50
C ARG A 48 12.35 -1.14 12.20
N LEU A 49 11.63 -2.14 11.71
CA LEU A 49 10.41 -2.60 12.35
C LEU A 49 10.73 -3.38 13.63
N PRO A 50 9.88 -3.30 14.67
CA PRO A 50 10.07 -4.02 15.92
C PRO A 50 9.89 -5.54 15.78
N VAL A 51 9.17 -5.98 14.75
CA VAL A 51 8.86 -7.38 14.46
C VAL A 51 9.06 -7.66 12.97
N LYS A 52 9.28 -8.94 12.63
CA LYS A 52 9.19 -9.42 11.25
C LYS A 52 7.74 -9.64 10.88
N VAL A 53 7.42 -9.42 9.59
CA VAL A 53 6.07 -9.55 9.07
C VAL A 53 5.92 -10.79 8.18
N ASP A 54 4.70 -11.29 8.08
CA ASP A 54 4.35 -12.43 7.22
C ASP A 54 4.34 -12.06 5.74
N ALA A 55 3.87 -10.85 5.44
CA ALA A 55 3.77 -10.36 4.07
C ALA A 55 4.09 -8.86 3.98
N VAL A 56 4.61 -8.45 2.83
CA VAL A 56 4.78 -7.05 2.45
C VAL A 56 4.04 -6.81 1.13
N MET A 57 3.22 -5.76 1.09
CA MET A 57 2.58 -5.25 -0.13
C MET A 57 3.46 -4.14 -0.70
N GLU A 58 4.19 -4.43 -1.77
CA GLU A 58 5.18 -3.54 -2.36
C GLU A 58 4.62 -2.82 -3.59
N THR A 59 4.56 -1.50 -3.51
CA THR A 59 4.03 -0.64 -4.58
C THR A 59 5.04 0.41 -5.05
N VAL A 60 6.17 0.53 -4.37
CA VAL A 60 7.14 1.62 -4.54
C VAL A 60 8.34 1.18 -5.37
N GLY A 61 8.87 -0.01 -5.14
CA GLY A 61 9.98 -0.58 -5.89
C GLY A 61 11.35 -0.18 -5.33
N ARG A 62 12.23 0.37 -6.17
CA ARG A 62 13.66 0.61 -5.87
C ARG A 62 13.89 1.18 -4.48
N ALA A 63 13.20 2.24 -4.10
CA ALA A 63 13.45 2.97 -2.86
C ALA A 63 13.09 2.19 -1.58
N THR A 64 12.26 1.15 -1.68
CA THR A 64 11.77 0.39 -0.52
C THR A 64 12.10 -1.09 -0.56
N TRP A 65 12.58 -1.62 -1.68
CA TRP A 65 12.79 -3.04 -1.91
C TRP A 65 13.62 -3.73 -0.81
N SER A 66 14.83 -3.23 -0.55
CA SER A 66 15.71 -3.82 0.47
C SER A 66 15.08 -3.80 1.87
N HIS A 67 14.39 -2.71 2.22
CA HIS A 67 13.64 -2.64 3.47
C HIS A 67 12.52 -3.68 3.50
N SER A 68 11.75 -3.79 2.42
CA SER A 68 10.63 -4.73 2.29
C SER A 68 11.09 -6.20 2.42
N ILE A 69 12.15 -6.59 1.72
CA ILE A 69 12.74 -7.93 1.85
C ILE A 69 13.25 -8.19 3.27
N ARG A 70 13.91 -7.20 3.88
CA ARG A 70 14.45 -7.33 5.25
C ARG A 70 13.38 -7.35 6.33
N ALA A 71 12.20 -6.81 6.08
CA ALA A 71 11.07 -6.84 7.01
C ALA A 71 10.45 -8.24 7.15
N LEU A 72 10.57 -9.09 6.13
CA LEU A 72 9.94 -10.41 6.10
C LEU A 72 10.60 -11.41 7.08
N ARG A 73 9.76 -12.25 7.69
CA ARG A 73 10.20 -13.45 8.39
C ARG A 73 10.57 -14.58 7.41
N PRO A 74 11.29 -15.61 7.84
CA PRO A 74 11.46 -16.82 7.02
C PRO A 74 10.10 -17.37 6.53
N GLY A 75 10.04 -17.77 5.26
CA GLY A 75 8.82 -18.23 4.61
C GLY A 75 7.80 -17.14 4.25
N GLY A 76 8.11 -15.87 4.54
CA GLY A 76 7.23 -14.74 4.25
C GLY A 76 7.08 -14.45 2.76
N ALA A 77 6.16 -13.54 2.42
CA ALA A 77 5.85 -13.19 1.03
C ALA A 77 5.97 -11.67 0.77
N ILE A 78 6.54 -11.30 -0.36
CA ILE A 78 6.42 -9.94 -0.91
C ILE A 78 5.53 -9.98 -2.14
N VAL A 79 4.45 -9.17 -2.13
CA VAL A 79 3.54 -9.03 -3.27
C VAL A 79 3.83 -7.69 -3.94
N VAL A 80 4.28 -7.74 -5.18
CA VAL A 80 4.69 -6.56 -5.95
C VAL A 80 3.58 -6.17 -6.90
N SER A 81 2.99 -5.00 -6.69
CA SER A 81 1.93 -4.44 -7.54
C SER A 81 2.26 -3.07 -8.12
N GLY A 82 3.49 -2.59 -7.95
CA GLY A 82 3.93 -1.32 -8.52
C GLY A 82 5.39 -1.02 -8.25
N THR A 83 5.94 -0.09 -9.03
CA THR A 83 7.35 0.33 -8.97
C THR A 83 7.47 1.85 -9.15
N THR A 84 6.73 2.62 -8.36
CA THR A 84 6.61 4.08 -8.53
C THR A 84 7.93 4.84 -8.37
N SER A 85 8.91 4.29 -7.65
CA SER A 85 10.27 4.85 -7.52
C SER A 85 11.29 4.30 -8.53
N GLY A 86 10.83 3.46 -9.44
CA GLY A 86 11.63 2.83 -10.49
C GLY A 86 11.73 1.30 -10.35
N PRO A 87 11.85 0.60 -11.50
CA PRO A 87 11.87 -0.86 -11.54
C PRO A 87 13.27 -1.47 -11.34
N LYS A 88 14.35 -0.69 -11.55
CA LYS A 88 15.72 -1.19 -11.44
C LYS A 88 16.14 -1.16 -9.97
N LEU A 89 16.39 -2.34 -9.42
CA LEU A 89 16.86 -2.51 -8.05
C LEU A 89 18.37 -2.30 -7.97
N ASP A 90 18.85 -1.68 -6.91
CA ASP A 90 20.28 -1.56 -6.61
C ASP A 90 20.84 -2.90 -6.12
N ASP A 91 20.06 -3.64 -5.33
CA ASP A 91 20.32 -5.01 -4.89
C ASP A 91 18.99 -5.79 -4.87
N ALA A 92 18.93 -6.92 -5.54
CA ALA A 92 17.77 -7.79 -5.55
C ALA A 92 17.60 -8.60 -4.25
N GLU A 93 18.60 -8.60 -3.36
CA GLU A 93 18.62 -9.36 -2.09
C GLU A 93 18.43 -10.88 -2.32
N LEU A 94 18.95 -11.41 -3.43
CA LEU A 94 18.75 -12.82 -3.82
C LEU A 94 19.18 -13.79 -2.73
N THR A 95 20.30 -13.53 -2.05
CA THR A 95 20.77 -14.35 -0.92
C THR A 95 19.72 -14.45 0.17
N ARG A 96 19.04 -13.36 0.52
CA ARG A 96 17.95 -13.38 1.49
C ARG A 96 16.74 -14.15 0.99
N ILE A 97 16.39 -13.97 -0.28
CA ILE A 97 15.23 -14.63 -0.88
C ILE A 97 15.37 -16.15 -0.75
N PHE A 98 16.51 -16.73 -1.16
CA PHE A 98 16.63 -18.19 -1.10
C PHE A 98 16.91 -18.71 0.31
N PHE A 99 17.78 -18.06 1.10
CA PHE A 99 18.08 -18.50 2.47
C PHE A 99 16.85 -18.49 3.39
N LEU A 100 16.01 -17.47 3.25
CA LEU A 100 14.80 -17.34 4.07
C LEU A 100 13.57 -17.95 3.41
N GLN A 101 13.73 -18.61 2.24
CA GLN A 101 12.63 -19.24 1.49
C GLN A 101 11.47 -18.26 1.22
N LEU A 102 11.80 -17.00 0.86
CA LEU A 102 10.80 -15.98 0.62
C LEU A 102 10.06 -16.24 -0.70
N ARG A 103 8.80 -15.85 -0.74
CA ARG A 103 7.99 -15.85 -1.96
C ARG A 103 7.92 -14.45 -2.54
N VAL A 104 8.26 -14.30 -3.81
CA VAL A 104 8.12 -13.06 -4.57
C VAL A 104 6.98 -13.25 -5.55
N ILE A 105 5.90 -12.49 -5.38
CA ILE A 105 4.65 -12.66 -6.12
C ILE A 105 4.32 -11.36 -6.85
N GLY A 106 4.13 -11.44 -8.16
CA GLY A 106 3.59 -10.33 -8.94
C GLY A 106 2.07 -10.26 -8.83
N SER A 107 1.51 -9.07 -8.77
CA SER A 107 0.06 -8.83 -8.78
C SER A 107 -0.26 -7.64 -9.67
N THR A 108 -1.16 -7.81 -10.62
CA THR A 108 -1.64 -6.73 -11.48
C THR A 108 -3.13 -6.87 -11.72
N MET A 109 -3.83 -5.73 -11.58
CA MET A 109 -5.27 -5.61 -11.80
C MET A 109 -6.09 -6.68 -11.05
N GLY A 110 -7.28 -6.94 -11.52
CA GLY A 110 -8.18 -7.96 -11.00
C GLY A 110 -9.18 -8.38 -12.06
N THR A 111 -9.79 -9.53 -11.87
CA THR A 111 -10.88 -10.02 -12.70
C THR A 111 -12.21 -9.37 -12.30
N ARG A 112 -13.23 -9.54 -13.14
CA ARG A 112 -14.60 -9.13 -12.83
C ARG A 112 -15.13 -9.80 -11.56
N ASP A 113 -14.83 -11.09 -11.38
CA ASP A 113 -15.32 -11.87 -10.24
C ASP A 113 -14.64 -11.44 -8.93
N GLU A 114 -13.34 -11.09 -8.99
CA GLU A 114 -12.63 -10.49 -7.85
C GLU A 114 -13.20 -9.13 -7.47
N LEU A 115 -13.58 -8.29 -8.46
CA LEU A 115 -14.25 -7.03 -8.21
C LEU A 115 -15.62 -7.24 -7.55
N ALA A 116 -16.41 -8.19 -8.05
CA ALA A 116 -17.69 -8.52 -7.44
C ALA A 116 -17.55 -9.03 -6.00
N SER A 117 -16.54 -9.86 -5.74
CA SER A 117 -16.22 -10.34 -4.40
C SER A 117 -15.77 -9.19 -3.48
N LEU A 118 -14.98 -8.25 -3.99
CA LEU A 118 -14.57 -7.04 -3.25
C LEU A 118 -15.78 -6.19 -2.88
N VAL A 119 -16.70 -5.95 -3.81
CA VAL A 119 -17.92 -5.17 -3.54
C VAL A 119 -18.76 -5.85 -2.44
N SER A 120 -18.94 -7.16 -2.52
CA SER A 120 -19.65 -7.93 -1.50
C SER A 120 -18.96 -7.84 -0.12
N LEU A 121 -17.63 -7.89 -0.08
CA LEU A 121 -16.87 -7.70 1.16
C LEU A 121 -17.06 -6.28 1.74
N LEU A 122 -17.02 -5.25 0.90
CA LEU A 122 -17.24 -3.87 1.33
C LEU A 122 -18.64 -3.66 1.91
N ASP A 123 -19.65 -4.27 1.29
CA ASP A 123 -21.02 -4.19 1.78
C ASP A 123 -21.20 -4.93 3.11
N ALA A 124 -20.62 -6.11 3.24
CA ALA A 124 -20.72 -6.92 4.47
C ALA A 124 -19.93 -6.31 5.64
N SER A 125 -18.75 -5.73 5.39
CA SER A 125 -17.88 -5.16 6.42
C SER A 125 -18.19 -3.70 6.77
N GLY A 126 -18.96 -3.00 5.93
CA GLY A 126 -19.15 -1.56 6.04
C GLY A 126 -17.93 -0.71 5.66
N ALA A 127 -16.82 -1.34 5.26
CA ALA A 127 -15.63 -0.63 4.79
C ALA A 127 -15.95 0.18 3.53
N ARG A 128 -15.30 1.32 3.38
CA ARG A 128 -15.49 2.19 2.20
C ARG A 128 -14.13 2.62 1.63
N PRO A 129 -14.03 2.78 0.30
CA PRO A 129 -12.87 3.39 -0.32
C PRO A 129 -12.61 4.77 0.25
N LEU A 130 -11.37 5.08 0.56
CA LEU A 130 -11.00 6.39 1.07
C LEU A 130 -10.95 7.40 -0.07
N ILE A 131 -11.83 8.38 -0.03
CA ILE A 131 -11.88 9.50 -0.98
C ILE A 131 -11.27 10.71 -0.27
N ASP A 132 -10.16 11.24 -0.83
CA ASP A 132 -9.50 12.43 -0.33
C ASP A 132 -10.33 13.67 -0.64
N ARG A 133 -10.75 13.80 -1.91
CA ARG A 133 -11.60 14.88 -2.39
C ARG A 133 -12.41 14.48 -3.61
N THR A 134 -13.53 15.17 -3.79
CA THR A 134 -14.35 15.08 -5.01
C THR A 134 -14.28 16.44 -5.71
N LEU A 135 -13.98 16.43 -7.00
CA LEU A 135 -13.87 17.63 -7.84
C LEU A 135 -14.75 17.48 -9.09
N PRO A 136 -15.30 18.56 -9.62
CA PRO A 136 -15.92 18.51 -10.94
C PRO A 136 -14.85 18.20 -12.00
N MET A 137 -15.23 17.58 -13.11
CA MET A 137 -14.32 17.22 -14.19
C MET A 137 -13.58 18.46 -14.78
N THR A 138 -14.20 19.64 -14.71
CA THR A 138 -13.59 20.93 -15.11
C THR A 138 -12.31 21.23 -14.32
N ASP A 139 -12.21 20.77 -13.11
CA ASP A 139 -11.10 21.04 -12.19
C ASP A 139 -10.08 19.89 -12.16
N ALA A 140 -10.10 19.03 -13.18
CA ALA A 140 -9.20 17.87 -13.27
C ALA A 140 -7.71 18.26 -13.17
N ALA A 141 -7.34 19.42 -13.73
CA ALA A 141 -5.97 19.95 -13.65
C ALA A 141 -5.52 20.17 -12.20
N GLU A 142 -6.40 20.71 -11.33
CA GLU A 142 -6.15 20.87 -9.90
C GLU A 142 -5.94 19.50 -9.22
N GLY A 143 -6.82 18.54 -9.48
CA GLY A 143 -6.73 17.21 -8.92
C GLY A 143 -5.43 16.49 -9.30
N PHE A 144 -5.00 16.60 -10.56
CA PHE A 144 -3.73 16.04 -11.01
C PHE A 144 -2.52 16.77 -10.42
N ALA A 145 -2.58 18.09 -10.25
CA ALA A 145 -1.54 18.88 -9.59
C ALA A 145 -1.36 18.42 -8.11
N ALA A 146 -2.46 18.28 -7.37
CA ALA A 146 -2.44 17.78 -5.99
C ALA A 146 -1.85 16.36 -5.90
N MET A 147 -2.18 15.48 -6.86
CA MET A 147 -1.63 14.14 -6.94
C MET A 147 -0.11 14.18 -7.22
N ALA A 148 0.34 15.01 -8.16
CA ALA A 148 1.76 15.17 -8.47
C ALA A 148 2.54 15.79 -7.31
N GLY A 149 1.95 16.74 -6.57
CA GLY A 149 2.49 17.32 -5.34
C GLY A 149 2.55 16.37 -4.14
N GLY A 150 1.93 15.19 -4.26
CA GLY A 150 1.90 14.20 -3.18
C GLY A 150 0.98 14.58 -2.02
N GLU A 151 0.06 15.50 -2.20
CA GLU A 151 -0.86 16.01 -1.17
C GLU A 151 -1.99 15.02 -0.86
N VAL A 152 -2.30 14.14 -1.80
CA VAL A 152 -3.45 13.23 -1.74
C VAL A 152 -3.22 12.09 -0.75
N PHE A 153 -4.29 11.77 0.01
CA PHE A 153 -4.36 10.57 0.84
C PHE A 153 -5.61 9.76 0.50
N GLY A 154 -5.45 8.74 -0.33
CA GLY A 154 -6.56 7.95 -0.88
C GLY A 154 -6.78 8.22 -2.37
N LYS A 155 -8.00 8.53 -2.76
CA LYS A 155 -8.44 8.74 -4.14
C LYS A 155 -9.03 10.12 -4.35
N ILE A 156 -8.77 10.71 -5.52
CA ILE A 156 -9.54 11.83 -6.05
C ILE A 156 -10.64 11.27 -6.94
N VAL A 157 -11.85 11.73 -6.76
CA VAL A 157 -13.01 11.37 -7.60
C VAL A 157 -13.43 12.60 -8.40
N PHE A 158 -13.58 12.44 -9.70
CA PHE A 158 -14.14 13.47 -10.56
C PHE A 158 -15.60 13.17 -10.86
N THR A 159 -16.45 14.19 -10.76
CA THR A 159 -17.88 14.13 -11.09
C THR A 159 -18.18 14.94 -12.34
N ARG A 160 -19.24 14.56 -13.04
CA ARG A 160 -19.80 15.28 -14.19
C ARG A 160 -20.82 16.29 -13.72
#